data_f85eff9a821a9ed515431a47e8a04f8d
#
_entry.id   f85eff9a821a9ed515431a47e8a04f8d
#
_cell.length_a   1.000
_cell.length_b   1.000
_cell.length_c   1.000
_cell.angle_alpha   90.00
_cell.angle_beta   90.00
_cell.angle_gamma   90.00
#
_symmetry.space_group_name_H-M   'P 1'
#
loop_
_entity.id
_entity.type
_entity.pdbx_description
1 polymer ?
#
loop_
_entity_poly.entity_id
_entity_poly.type
_entity_poly.pdbx_seq_one_letter_code
_entity_poly.pdbx_strand_id
1 'polypeptide(L)'
;MIQTLEEVMKNQSKRIKIPAKIRPFDVGYRVVNRHGQPLALRNGASIFTLPSLAEKAIKKEFGKYDPDFDIEKYSVEEVAVVNLSKFHSYFEEET
;
A
#
# COMPACT_ATOMS: atom_id res chain seq x y z
N MET A 1 2.24 -9.85 1.81
CA MET A 1 3.31 -8.99 1.26
C MET A 1 2.73 -7.68 0.75
N ILE A 2 3.40 -6.57 1.02
CA ILE A 2 3.02 -5.25 0.52
C ILE A 2 4.19 -4.66 -0.24
N GLN A 3 3.92 -4.19 -1.44
CA GLN A 3 4.91 -3.57 -2.30
C GLN A 3 4.33 -2.29 -2.90
N THR A 4 5.18 -1.42 -3.42
CA THR A 4 4.66 -0.29 -4.19
C THR A 4 4.08 -0.82 -5.50
N LEU A 5 3.07 -0.13 -6.00
CA LEU A 5 2.42 -0.52 -7.27
C LEU A 5 3.43 -0.55 -8.42
N GLU A 6 4.34 0.42 -8.43
CA GLU A 6 5.38 0.50 -9.45
C GLU A 6 6.28 -0.73 -9.45
N GLU A 7 6.68 -1.22 -8.27
CA GLU A 7 7.51 -2.42 -8.17
C GLU A 7 6.80 -3.65 -8.72
N VAL A 8 5.51 -3.80 -8.41
CA VAL A 8 4.73 -4.93 -8.89
C VAL A 8 4.58 -4.88 -10.40
N MET A 9 4.28 -3.73 -10.96
CA MET A 9 4.13 -3.57 -12.41
C MET A 9 5.43 -3.81 -13.15
N LYS A 10 6.54 -3.38 -12.58
CA LYS A 10 7.87 -3.63 -13.14
C LYS A 10 8.17 -5.12 -13.20
N ASN A 11 7.83 -5.85 -12.15
CA ASN A 11 8.03 -7.30 -12.11
C ASN A 11 7.16 -8.00 -13.14
N GLN A 12 5.90 -7.60 -13.32
CA GLN A 12 5.02 -8.15 -14.33
C GLN A 12 5.60 -7.97 -15.73
N SER A 13 6.09 -6.78 -16.05
CA SER A 13 6.60 -6.49 -17.38
C SER A 13 7.86 -7.27 -17.71
N LYS A 14 8.62 -7.66 -16.70
CA LYS A 14 9.87 -8.40 -16.90
C LYS A 14 9.66 -9.91 -16.99
N ARG A 15 8.65 -10.44 -16.32
CA ARG A 15 8.56 -11.87 -16.08
C ARG A 15 7.46 -12.56 -16.86
N ILE A 16 6.22 -12.29 -16.50
CA ILE A 16 5.08 -13.03 -17.02
C ILE A 16 4.07 -12.07 -17.62
N LYS A 17 3.53 -12.43 -18.76
CA LYS A 17 2.43 -11.69 -19.34
C LYS A 17 1.15 -12.12 -18.67
N ILE A 18 0.66 -11.32 -17.75
CA ILE A 18 -0.59 -11.58 -17.05
C ILE A 18 -1.70 -10.83 -17.76
N PRO A 19 -2.81 -11.50 -18.12
CA PRO A 19 -3.94 -10.82 -18.75
C PRO A 19 -4.42 -9.64 -17.92
N ALA A 20 -4.79 -8.54 -18.57
CA ALA A 20 -5.17 -7.31 -17.89
C ALA A 20 -6.30 -7.48 -16.87
N LYS A 21 -7.19 -8.44 -17.10
CA LYS A 21 -8.30 -8.71 -16.18
C LYS A 21 -7.94 -9.63 -15.02
N ILE A 22 -6.72 -10.20 -15.03
CA ILE A 22 -6.22 -11.05 -13.97
C ILE A 22 -5.07 -10.33 -13.30
N ARG A 23 -5.24 -9.94 -12.04
CA ARG A 23 -4.21 -9.23 -11.29
C ARG A 23 -3.75 -10.07 -10.11
N PRO A 24 -2.43 -10.17 -9.87
CA PRO A 24 -1.92 -10.87 -8.70
C PRO A 24 -1.97 -10.02 -7.44
N PHE A 25 -2.54 -8.83 -7.50
CA PHE A 25 -2.55 -7.89 -6.39
C PHE A 25 -3.80 -7.01 -6.40
N ASP A 26 -4.09 -6.47 -5.23
CA ASP A 26 -5.09 -5.41 -5.05
C ASP A 26 -4.35 -4.09 -4.78
N VAL A 27 -4.99 -2.98 -5.12
CA VAL A 27 -4.42 -1.67 -4.86
C VAL A 27 -4.95 -1.13 -3.54
N GLY A 28 -4.06 -0.59 -2.73
CA GLY A 28 -4.40 0.07 -1.49
C GLY A 28 -3.60 1.34 -1.30
N TYR A 29 -3.89 2.05 -0.22
CA TYR A 29 -3.26 3.33 0.10
C TYR A 29 -2.88 3.37 1.56
N ARG A 30 -1.72 3.94 1.86
CA ARG A 30 -1.28 4.12 3.23
C ARG A 30 -0.65 5.50 3.41
N VAL A 31 -0.72 6.02 4.62
CA VAL A 31 -0.07 7.28 4.97
C VAL A 31 1.33 6.98 5.49
N VAL A 32 2.32 7.65 4.94
CA VAL A 32 3.72 7.45 5.33
C VAL A 32 4.36 8.79 5.72
N ASN A 33 5.35 8.71 6.59
CA ASN A 33 6.14 9.89 6.93
C ASN A 33 7.21 10.14 5.86
N ARG A 34 8.02 11.16 6.05
CA ARG A 34 9.08 11.53 5.09
C ARG A 34 10.15 10.45 4.91
N HIS A 35 10.20 9.49 5.83
CA HIS A 35 11.14 8.36 5.76
C HIS A 35 10.52 7.11 5.15
N GLY A 36 9.28 7.20 4.67
CA GLY A 36 8.58 6.08 4.09
C GLY A 36 7.98 5.11 5.10
N GLN A 37 7.98 5.47 6.38
CA GLN A 37 7.41 4.61 7.43
C GLN A 37 5.90 4.81 7.49
N PRO A 38 5.11 3.72 7.42
CA PRO A 38 3.66 3.83 7.44
C PRO A 38 3.12 4.14 8.82
N LEU A 39 2.03 4.90 8.85
CA LEU A 39 1.24 5.11 10.06
C LEU A 39 0.15 4.04 10.12
N ALA A 40 -0.10 3.53 11.31
CA ALA A 40 -1.14 2.55 11.54
C ALA A 40 -2.11 3.04 12.61
N LEU A 41 -3.38 2.65 12.49
CA LEU A 41 -4.37 2.89 13.53
C LEU A 41 -4.08 1.99 14.73
N ARG A 42 -4.69 2.30 15.86
CA ARG A 42 -4.50 1.50 17.09
C ARG A 42 -4.90 0.05 16.91
N ASN A 43 -5.85 -0.24 16.04
CA ASN A 43 -6.24 -1.61 15.72
C ASN A 43 -5.29 -2.31 14.74
N GLY A 44 -4.22 -1.63 14.32
CA GLY A 44 -3.24 -2.16 13.39
C GLY A 44 -3.52 -1.89 11.92
N ALA A 45 -4.66 -1.30 11.60
CA ALA A 45 -5.00 -1.00 10.21
C ALA A 45 -4.08 0.11 9.66
N SER A 46 -3.45 -0.14 8.52
CA SER A 46 -2.57 0.82 7.87
C SER A 46 -2.85 0.97 6.37
N ILE A 47 -3.60 0.03 5.78
CA ILE A 47 -3.91 0.02 4.36
C ILE A 47 -5.40 0.31 4.17
N PHE A 48 -5.70 1.23 3.26
CA PHE A 48 -7.06 1.68 3.01
C PHE A 48 -7.37 1.55 1.51
N THR A 49 -8.66 1.50 1.18
CA THR A 49 -9.09 1.31 -0.21
C THR A 49 -9.03 2.57 -1.06
N LEU A 50 -9.05 3.73 -0.42
CA LEU A 50 -8.98 5.02 -1.10
C LEU A 50 -8.01 5.95 -0.37
N PRO A 51 -7.31 6.83 -1.11
CA PRO A 51 -6.39 7.78 -0.46
C PRO A 51 -7.10 8.73 0.51
N SER A 52 -8.31 9.17 0.17
CA SER A 52 -9.09 10.04 1.05
C SER A 52 -9.47 9.36 2.36
N LEU A 53 -9.76 8.05 2.31
CA LEU A 53 -10.06 7.27 3.51
C LEU A 53 -8.82 7.12 4.39
N ALA A 54 -7.66 6.92 3.77
CA ALA A 54 -6.40 6.81 4.50
C ALA A 54 -6.11 8.10 5.27
N GLU A 55 -6.16 9.24 4.60
CA GLU A 55 -5.92 10.53 5.25
C GLU A 55 -6.92 10.82 6.36
N LYS A 56 -8.20 10.59 6.09
CA LYS A 56 -9.27 10.86 7.03
C LYS A 56 -9.13 10.02 8.30
N ALA A 57 -8.87 8.73 8.14
CA ALA A 57 -8.73 7.81 9.26
C ALA A 57 -7.52 8.16 10.13
N ILE A 58 -6.37 8.41 9.49
CA ILE A 58 -5.14 8.75 10.21
C ILE A 58 -5.27 10.10 10.90
N LYS A 59 -5.78 11.09 10.20
CA LYS A 59 -6.00 12.43 10.77
C LYS A 59 -6.92 12.40 11.98
N LYS A 60 -7.99 11.62 11.90
CA LYS A 60 -8.95 11.51 13.00
C LYS A 60 -8.32 10.87 14.22
N GLU A 61 -7.62 9.77 14.05
CA GLU A 61 -7.05 9.05 15.19
C GLU A 61 -5.84 9.75 15.78
N PHE A 62 -4.89 10.13 14.95
CA PHE A 62 -3.67 10.80 15.43
C PHE A 62 -3.96 12.19 15.99
N GLY A 63 -4.88 12.92 15.35
CA GLY A 63 -5.30 14.23 15.84
C GLY A 63 -6.00 14.17 17.19
N LYS A 64 -6.62 13.04 17.50
CA LYS A 64 -7.26 12.83 18.81
C LYS A 64 -6.25 12.73 19.94
N TYR A 65 -5.11 12.08 19.68
CA TYR A 65 -4.09 11.85 20.70
C TYR A 65 -2.95 12.88 20.66
N ASP A 66 -2.76 13.54 19.55
CA ASP A 66 -1.73 14.56 19.37
C ASP A 66 -2.34 15.78 18.69
N PRO A 67 -2.70 16.84 19.47
CA PRO A 67 -3.29 18.04 18.88
C PRO A 67 -2.40 18.75 17.86
N ASP A 68 -1.10 18.50 17.93
CA ASP A 68 -0.13 19.10 17.01
C ASP A 68 0.12 18.27 15.77
N PHE A 69 -0.60 17.15 15.62
CA PHE A 69 -0.48 16.30 14.43
C PHE A 69 -0.93 17.06 13.19
N ASP A 70 -0.07 17.06 12.19
CA ASP A 70 -0.33 17.72 10.92
C ASP A 70 -0.18 16.72 9.78
N ILE A 71 -1.31 16.36 9.17
CA ILE A 71 -1.34 15.39 8.08
C ILE A 71 -0.54 15.86 6.85
N GLU A 72 -0.35 17.16 6.69
CA GLU A 72 0.39 17.70 5.55
C GLU A 72 1.88 17.37 5.60
N LYS A 73 2.40 16.98 6.76
CA LYS A 73 3.78 16.52 6.90
C LYS A 73 3.97 15.07 6.45
N TYR A 74 2.91 14.42 6.06
CA TYR A 74 2.88 13.03 5.63
C TYR A 74 2.37 12.96 4.20
N SER A 75 2.58 11.83 3.56
CA SER A 75 2.10 11.60 2.20
C SER A 75 1.35 10.30 2.12
N VAL A 76 0.48 10.20 1.11
CA VAL A 76 -0.24 8.96 0.83
C VAL A 76 0.52 8.21 -0.24
N GLU A 77 0.83 6.96 0.04
CA GLU A 77 1.53 6.08 -0.88
C GLU A 77 0.57 5.03 -1.42
N GLU A 78 0.54 4.88 -2.73
CA GLU A 78 -0.21 3.82 -3.38
C GLU A 78 0.61 2.53 -3.31
N VAL A 79 -0.01 1.47 -2.83
CA VAL A 79 0.67 0.19 -2.62
C VAL A 79 -0.09 -0.96 -3.24
N ALA A 80 0.63 -2.01 -3.57
CA ALA A 80 0.03 -3.26 -4.00
C ALA A 80 -0.05 -4.21 -2.81
N VAL A 81 -1.24 -4.74 -2.57
CA VAL A 81 -1.46 -5.74 -1.54
C VAL A 81 -1.60 -7.08 -2.24
N VAL A 82 -0.69 -8.00 -1.98
CA VAL A 82 -0.63 -9.26 -2.70
C VAL A 82 -0.77 -10.46 -1.77
N ASN A 83 -1.41 -11.50 -2.29
CA ASN A 83 -1.37 -12.78 -1.62
C ASN A 83 0.00 -13.40 -1.93
N LEU A 84 0.77 -13.69 -0.90
CA LEU A 84 2.14 -14.14 -1.07
C LEU A 84 2.26 -15.41 -1.91
N SER A 85 1.38 -16.37 -1.67
CA SER A 85 1.38 -17.61 -2.45
C SER A 85 1.10 -17.38 -3.92
N LYS A 86 0.10 -16.55 -4.21
CA LYS A 86 -0.26 -16.23 -5.61
C LYS A 86 0.80 -15.40 -6.28
N PHE A 87 1.41 -14.47 -5.54
CA PHE A 87 2.51 -13.68 -6.08
C PHE A 87 3.66 -14.55 -6.55
N HIS A 88 4.07 -15.52 -5.73
CA HIS A 88 5.12 -16.45 -6.11
C HIS A 88 4.74 -17.31 -7.33
N SER A 89 3.51 -17.76 -7.41
CA SER A 89 3.08 -18.57 -8.55
C SER A 89 3.09 -17.78 -9.86
N TYR A 90 2.93 -16.44 -9.80
CA TYR A 90 3.00 -15.61 -11.00
C TYR A 90 4.43 -15.28 -11.42
N PHE A 91 5.36 -15.15 -10.48
CA PHE A 91 6.68 -14.60 -10.78
C PHE A 91 7.83 -15.57 -10.58
N GLU A 92 7.64 -16.61 -9.83
CA GLU A 92 8.73 -17.51 -9.46
C GLU A 92 9.24 -18.35 -10.62
N GLU A 93 8.40 -18.62 -11.59
CA GLU A 93 8.75 -19.42 -12.76
C GLU A 93 9.84 -18.82 -13.61
N GLU A 94 10.10 -17.56 -13.43
CA GLU A 94 11.13 -16.84 -14.16
C GLU A 94 12.55 -17.24 -13.73
N THR A 95 12.65 -17.91 -12.65
CA THR A 95 13.93 -18.40 -12.13
C THR A 95 14.24 -19.83 -12.56
#